data_882f9e9e12a5f8a1353a9acafe695c01
#
_entry.id   882f9e9e12a5f8a1353a9acafe695c01
#
_cell.length_a   1.000
_cell.length_b   1.000
_cell.length_c   1.000
_cell.angle_alpha   90.00
_cell.angle_beta   90.00
_cell.angle_gamma   90.00
#
_symmetry.space_group_name_H-M   'P 1'
#
loop_
_entity.id
_entity.type
_entity.pdbx_description
1 polymer ?
#
loop_
_entity_poly.entity_id
_entity_poly.type
_entity_poly.pdbx_seq_one_letter_code
_entity_poly.pdbx_strand_id
1 'polypeptide(L)'
;MGFRKWIGGLVLVLLIIRPGLGGSQELADLDYDKLSFRGVGIEWGRLYPTRVDQAESYGIRIDLGYLGPGLRILPGVSYWTSPLTTREIVRLEDRVANLVQSQTDGDRPVVDLGIIEWRDISFSLDGQVVWEVPLDFLTFAGLGVAAHVLNGEGAAINGTFIEDLLDSVTAGFNLHAGLEYPVTSWFRIYGLGRYEVLGDLQYFNTRFGVQVMIGDNAPGEERGR
;
A
#
# COMPACT_ATOMS: atom_id res chain seq x y z
N MET A 1 30.73 13.57 4.28
CA MET A 1 31.55 12.53 3.61
C MET A 1 31.29 11.22 4.33
N GLY A 2 30.47 10.28 3.79
CA GLY A 2 30.19 9.01 4.49
C GLY A 2 28.85 8.34 4.26
N PHE A 3 28.14 8.58 3.11
CA PHE A 3 26.79 7.99 2.89
C PHE A 3 26.74 6.92 1.76
N ARG A 4 27.90 6.47 1.26
CA ARG A 4 27.96 5.60 0.04
C ARG A 4 28.20 4.11 0.28
N LYS A 5 28.25 3.61 1.53
CA LYS A 5 28.65 2.21 1.79
C LYS A 5 27.52 1.26 2.22
N TRP A 6 26.27 1.73 2.36
CA TRP A 6 25.17 0.87 2.85
C TRP A 6 24.23 0.32 1.76
N ILE A 7 24.36 0.79 0.52
CA ILE A 7 23.48 0.32 -0.59
C ILE A 7 23.94 -1.03 -1.15
N GLY A 8 25.20 -1.41 -0.92
CA GLY A 8 25.74 -2.67 -1.45
C GLY A 8 25.29 -3.94 -0.73
N GLY A 9 24.80 -3.83 0.50
CA GLY A 9 24.42 -5.01 1.31
C GLY A 9 23.01 -5.52 1.04
N LEU A 10 22.10 -4.66 0.60
CA LEU A 10 20.68 -5.03 0.39
C LEU A 10 20.44 -5.73 -0.96
N VAL A 11 21.29 -5.46 -1.93
CA VAL A 11 21.16 -6.06 -3.29
C VAL A 11 21.63 -7.51 -3.32
N LEU A 12 22.49 -7.92 -2.40
CA LEU A 12 23.07 -9.28 -2.41
C LEU A 12 22.13 -10.34 -1.83
N VAL A 13 21.18 -9.97 -0.97
CA VAL A 13 20.22 -10.92 -0.37
C VAL A 13 19.09 -11.27 -1.34
N LEU A 14 18.74 -10.39 -2.28
CA LEU A 14 17.70 -10.63 -3.30
C LEU A 14 18.14 -11.57 -4.44
N LEU A 15 19.46 -11.83 -4.58
CA LEU A 15 20.00 -12.68 -5.66
C LEU A 15 20.08 -14.17 -5.29
N ILE A 16 19.80 -14.56 -4.03
CA ILE A 16 19.88 -15.97 -3.60
C ILE A 16 18.52 -16.67 -3.71
N ILE A 17 17.44 -15.94 -3.83
CA ILE A 17 16.10 -16.51 -4.05
C ILE A 17 15.85 -16.54 -5.56
N ARG A 18 16.42 -17.53 -6.26
CA ARG A 18 15.93 -17.87 -7.59
C ARG A 18 14.59 -18.61 -7.39
N PRO A 19 13.43 -18.03 -7.74
CA PRO A 19 12.29 -18.84 -8.03
C PRO A 19 12.74 -19.77 -9.15
N GLY A 20 12.59 -21.06 -8.99
CA GLY A 20 12.83 -22.00 -10.06
C GLY A 20 11.90 -21.63 -11.22
N LEU A 21 12.41 -20.85 -12.17
CA LEU A 21 11.75 -20.51 -13.43
C LEU A 21 11.76 -21.77 -14.32
N GLY A 22 11.15 -22.82 -13.82
CA GLY A 22 10.76 -23.95 -14.61
C GLY A 22 9.29 -23.80 -14.95
N GLY A 23 8.97 -23.10 -16.05
CA GLY A 23 7.59 -23.13 -16.50
C GLY A 23 7.06 -21.81 -17.06
N SER A 24 7.65 -21.30 -18.14
CA SER A 24 6.99 -20.28 -18.96
C SER A 24 5.72 -20.77 -19.68
N GLN A 25 5.33 -22.02 -19.46
CA GLN A 25 4.10 -22.62 -20.01
C GLN A 25 2.91 -22.60 -19.02
N GLU A 26 3.14 -22.47 -17.71
CA GLU A 26 2.07 -22.53 -16.71
C GLU A 26 1.29 -21.22 -16.50
N LEU A 27 1.80 -20.09 -16.97
CA LEU A 27 1.06 -18.82 -16.94
C LEU A 27 -0.11 -18.77 -17.94
N ALA A 28 -0.23 -19.73 -18.84
CA ALA A 28 -1.31 -19.80 -19.82
C ALA A 28 -2.60 -20.43 -19.27
N ASP A 29 -2.54 -21.12 -18.14
CA ASP A 29 -3.71 -21.74 -17.49
C ASP A 29 -4.24 -20.86 -16.34
N LEU A 30 -4.59 -19.61 -16.65
CA LEU A 30 -5.35 -18.75 -15.74
C LEU A 30 -6.80 -19.24 -15.71
N ASP A 31 -7.20 -19.87 -14.61
CA ASP A 31 -8.54 -20.42 -14.42
C ASP A 31 -9.29 -19.63 -13.34
N TYR A 32 -10.25 -18.81 -13.77
CA TYR A 32 -11.07 -17.98 -12.88
C TYR A 32 -12.00 -18.82 -11.99
N ASP A 33 -12.30 -20.06 -12.38
CA ASP A 33 -13.15 -20.98 -11.62
C ASP A 33 -12.49 -21.40 -10.29
N LYS A 34 -11.17 -21.19 -10.16
CA LYS A 34 -10.42 -21.47 -8.93
C LYS A 34 -10.43 -20.33 -7.91
N LEU A 35 -10.94 -19.14 -8.29
CA LEU A 35 -11.10 -18.05 -7.34
C LEU A 35 -12.23 -18.37 -6.38
N SER A 36 -11.93 -18.42 -5.11
CA SER A 36 -12.88 -18.66 -4.03
C SER A 36 -12.46 -17.88 -2.80
N PHE A 37 -13.43 -17.46 -2.01
CA PHE A 37 -13.15 -16.83 -0.73
C PHE A 37 -12.43 -17.81 0.20
N ARG A 38 -11.19 -17.50 0.58
CA ARG A 38 -10.32 -18.35 1.41
C ARG A 38 -10.09 -17.80 2.80
N GLY A 39 -10.18 -16.50 2.98
CA GLY A 39 -9.93 -15.92 4.30
C GLY A 39 -9.94 -14.40 4.32
N VAL A 40 -9.86 -13.88 5.52
CA VAL A 40 -9.79 -12.44 5.81
C VAL A 40 -8.60 -12.16 6.72
N GLY A 41 -7.86 -11.12 6.41
CA GLY A 41 -6.76 -10.60 7.22
C GLY A 41 -7.02 -9.18 7.69
N ILE A 42 -6.52 -8.86 8.86
CA ILE A 42 -6.42 -7.49 9.37
C ILE A 42 -4.96 -7.09 9.42
N GLU A 43 -4.70 -5.83 9.08
CA GLU A 43 -3.36 -5.27 8.97
C GLU A 43 -3.22 -4.02 9.83
N TRP A 44 -2.06 -3.89 10.41
CA TRP A 44 -1.58 -2.66 11.02
C TRP A 44 -0.20 -2.34 10.47
N GLY A 45 0.07 -1.07 10.20
CA GLY A 45 1.33 -0.68 9.59
C GLY A 45 1.78 0.72 9.95
N ARG A 46 2.99 1.05 9.50
CA ARG A 46 3.57 2.38 9.61
C ARG A 46 3.93 2.91 8.23
N LEU A 47 3.44 4.10 7.97
CA LEU A 47 3.56 4.83 6.71
C LEU A 47 4.74 5.80 6.78
N TYR A 48 5.54 5.84 5.71
CA TYR A 48 6.67 6.75 5.52
C TYR A 48 6.46 7.55 4.22
N PRO A 49 5.63 8.61 4.27
CA PRO A 49 5.23 9.33 3.08
C PRO A 49 6.16 10.49 2.75
N THR A 50 5.98 11.06 1.55
CA THR A 50 6.80 12.17 1.06
C THR A 50 6.23 13.56 1.41
N ARG A 51 4.92 13.68 1.65
CA ARG A 51 4.21 14.97 1.79
C ARG A 51 3.48 15.17 3.11
N VAL A 52 3.20 14.10 3.81
CA VAL A 52 2.59 14.12 5.14
C VAL A 52 3.58 13.55 6.16
N ASP A 53 3.33 13.71 7.43
CA ASP A 53 4.14 13.13 8.48
C ASP A 53 3.97 11.60 8.54
N GLN A 54 4.87 10.92 9.26
CA GLN A 54 4.75 9.48 9.45
C GLN A 54 3.48 9.15 10.24
N ALA A 55 2.74 8.16 9.77
CA ALA A 55 1.45 7.79 10.34
C ALA A 55 1.30 6.27 10.49
N GLU A 56 0.33 5.89 11.28
CA GLU A 56 -0.15 4.52 11.33
C GLU A 56 -1.17 4.27 10.22
N SER A 57 -1.19 3.04 9.72
CA SER A 57 -2.16 2.60 8.73
C SER A 57 -2.83 1.32 9.21
N TYR A 58 -4.09 1.18 8.88
CA TYR A 58 -4.92 0.04 9.20
C TYR A 58 -5.52 -0.52 7.92
N GLY A 59 -5.67 -1.83 7.83
CA GLY A 59 -6.21 -2.45 6.64
C GLY A 59 -6.95 -3.75 6.89
N ILE A 60 -7.74 -4.11 5.90
CA ILE A 60 -8.39 -5.41 5.80
C ILE A 60 -8.05 -5.94 4.39
N ARG A 61 -7.63 -7.19 4.31
CA ARG A 61 -7.45 -7.88 3.04
C ARG A 61 -8.33 -9.14 2.98
N ILE A 62 -8.76 -9.48 1.80
CA ILE A 62 -9.52 -10.69 1.50
C ILE A 62 -8.65 -11.58 0.63
N ASP A 63 -8.53 -12.85 0.98
CA ASP A 63 -7.84 -13.85 0.16
C ASP A 63 -8.88 -14.54 -0.74
N LEU A 64 -8.79 -14.31 -2.05
CA LEU A 64 -9.63 -14.95 -3.06
C LEU A 64 -8.99 -16.19 -3.67
N GLY A 65 -7.86 -16.64 -3.11
CA GLY A 65 -7.16 -17.81 -3.61
C GLY A 65 -6.30 -17.53 -4.83
N TYR A 66 -6.07 -18.56 -5.62
CA TYR A 66 -5.11 -18.53 -6.71
C TYR A 66 -5.80 -18.53 -8.06
N LEU A 67 -5.39 -17.62 -8.93
CA LEU A 67 -5.82 -17.55 -10.32
C LEU A 67 -5.09 -18.58 -11.21
N GLY A 68 -3.98 -19.11 -10.72
CA GLY A 68 -3.13 -20.10 -11.38
C GLY A 68 -2.02 -20.52 -10.42
N PRO A 69 -1.07 -21.36 -10.85
CA PRO A 69 0.00 -21.85 -9.99
C PRO A 69 0.77 -20.68 -9.35
N GLY A 70 0.65 -20.54 -8.03
CA GLY A 70 1.36 -19.54 -7.24
C GLY A 70 0.87 -18.09 -7.37
N LEU A 71 -0.09 -17.75 -8.24
CA LEU A 71 -0.61 -16.39 -8.38
C LEU A 71 -1.86 -16.17 -7.53
N ARG A 72 -1.73 -15.50 -6.41
CA ARG A 72 -2.80 -15.21 -5.45
C ARG A 72 -3.39 -13.81 -5.66
N ILE A 73 -4.71 -13.67 -5.51
CA ILE A 73 -5.46 -12.44 -5.69
C ILE A 73 -6.02 -11.96 -4.34
N LEU A 74 -5.75 -10.69 -4.02
CA LEU A 74 -6.08 -10.09 -2.72
C LEU A 74 -6.69 -8.70 -2.90
N PRO A 75 -8.02 -8.56 -2.92
CA PRO A 75 -8.65 -7.27 -2.68
C PRO A 75 -8.45 -6.82 -1.23
N GLY A 76 -8.33 -5.50 -1.04
CA GLY A 76 -8.13 -4.92 0.27
C GLY A 76 -8.68 -3.51 0.41
N VAL A 77 -8.85 -3.09 1.65
CA VAL A 77 -9.19 -1.71 2.03
C VAL A 77 -8.19 -1.27 3.07
N SER A 78 -7.66 -0.06 2.93
CA SER A 78 -6.80 0.52 3.98
C SER A 78 -7.16 1.97 4.27
N TYR A 79 -6.79 2.39 5.47
CA TYR A 79 -7.05 3.72 6.02
C TYR A 79 -5.82 4.25 6.73
N TRP A 80 -5.55 5.53 6.53
CA TRP A 80 -4.60 6.28 7.34
C TRP A 80 -5.00 7.75 7.43
N THR A 81 -4.48 8.45 8.44
CA THR A 81 -4.60 9.91 8.59
C THR A 81 -3.27 10.46 9.07
N SER A 82 -2.91 11.64 8.58
CA SER A 82 -1.66 12.31 8.94
C SER A 82 -1.72 13.81 8.65
N PRO A 83 -1.10 14.66 9.47
CA PRO A 83 -0.92 16.06 9.15
C PRO A 83 0.03 16.23 7.95
N LEU A 84 -0.26 17.24 7.13
CA LEU A 84 0.67 17.71 6.09
C LEU A 84 1.97 18.18 6.75
N THR A 85 3.11 17.90 6.11
CA THR A 85 4.38 18.46 6.57
C THR A 85 4.35 19.98 6.50
N THR A 86 5.06 20.65 7.42
CA THR A 86 5.18 22.12 7.42
C THR A 86 5.59 22.66 6.05
N ARG A 87 6.47 21.96 5.33
CA ARG A 87 6.89 22.35 3.98
C ARG A 87 5.74 22.36 2.98
N GLU A 88 4.82 21.40 3.04
CA GLU A 88 3.67 21.33 2.13
C GLU A 88 2.62 22.39 2.51
N ILE A 89 2.45 22.70 3.80
CA ILE A 89 1.59 23.79 4.28
C ILE A 89 2.10 25.11 3.71
N VAL A 90 3.37 25.46 3.90
CA VAL A 90 3.97 26.69 3.36
C VAL A 90 3.84 26.77 1.83
N ARG A 91 4.03 25.66 1.12
CA ARG A 91 3.82 25.63 -0.34
C ARG A 91 2.36 25.89 -0.74
N LEU A 92 1.41 25.39 0.05
CA LEU A 92 -0.01 25.64 -0.18
C LEU A 92 -0.37 27.08 0.08
N GLU A 93 0.12 27.65 1.19
CA GLU A 93 -0.05 29.06 1.55
C GLU A 93 0.49 29.98 0.45
N ASP A 94 1.70 29.69 -0.05
CA ASP A 94 2.30 30.43 -1.17
C ASP A 94 1.46 30.36 -2.45
N ARG A 95 0.91 29.19 -2.78
CA ARG A 95 0.03 29.03 -3.96
C ARG A 95 -1.26 29.81 -3.80
N VAL A 96 -1.89 29.75 -2.63
CA VAL A 96 -3.12 30.49 -2.34
C VAL A 96 -2.85 32.01 -2.37
N ALA A 97 -1.79 32.49 -1.75
CA ALA A 97 -1.41 33.88 -1.75
C ALA A 97 -1.18 34.42 -3.18
N ASN A 98 -0.46 33.65 -4.00
CA ASN A 98 -0.23 34.01 -5.42
C ASN A 98 -1.53 33.99 -6.24
N LEU A 99 -2.43 33.04 -6.00
CA LEU A 99 -3.71 32.99 -6.68
C LEU A 99 -4.56 34.23 -6.35
N VAL A 100 -4.69 34.57 -5.08
CA VAL A 100 -5.45 35.74 -4.63
C VAL A 100 -4.84 37.03 -5.22
N GLN A 101 -3.52 37.19 -5.15
CA GLN A 101 -2.83 38.34 -5.73
C GLN A 101 -3.12 38.47 -7.24
N SER A 102 -3.07 37.36 -7.97
CA SER A 102 -3.33 37.39 -9.43
C SER A 102 -4.77 37.73 -9.81
N GLN A 103 -5.73 37.51 -8.91
CA GLN A 103 -7.14 37.79 -9.13
C GLN A 103 -7.56 39.17 -8.69
N THR A 104 -6.85 39.79 -7.75
CA THR A 104 -7.25 41.06 -7.14
C THR A 104 -6.40 42.25 -7.57
N ASP A 105 -5.32 42.04 -8.32
CA ASP A 105 -4.32 43.08 -8.69
C ASP A 105 -3.81 43.87 -7.47
N GLY A 106 -3.93 43.29 -6.27
CA GLY A 106 -3.58 43.90 -4.99
C GLY A 106 -2.24 43.39 -4.43
N ASP A 107 -1.95 43.84 -3.22
CA ASP A 107 -0.81 43.33 -2.46
C ASP A 107 -0.97 41.82 -2.15
N ARG A 108 0.15 41.12 -2.08
CA ARG A 108 0.16 39.69 -1.74
C ARG A 108 -0.35 39.50 -0.30
N PRO A 109 -1.44 38.75 -0.09
CA PRO A 109 -1.96 38.55 1.26
C PRO A 109 -1.04 37.60 2.07
N VAL A 110 -1.02 37.78 3.38
CA VAL A 110 -0.47 36.80 4.31
C VAL A 110 -1.54 35.73 4.52
N VAL A 111 -1.22 34.49 4.18
CA VAL A 111 -2.10 33.31 4.35
C VAL A 111 -1.51 32.45 5.44
N ASP A 112 -2.32 32.10 6.43
CA ASP A 112 -1.99 31.14 7.48
C ASP A 112 -3.09 30.07 7.49
N LEU A 113 -2.75 28.88 7.06
CA LEU A 113 -3.69 27.75 6.95
C LEU A 113 -3.67 26.85 8.19
N GLY A 114 -2.70 27.05 9.10
CA GLY A 114 -2.58 26.25 10.30
C GLY A 114 -2.27 24.78 10.00
N ILE A 115 -2.78 23.89 10.86
CA ILE A 115 -2.59 22.43 10.69
C ILE A 115 -3.67 21.90 9.76
N ILE A 116 -3.24 21.17 8.73
CA ILE A 116 -4.11 20.48 7.80
C ILE A 116 -3.81 18.98 7.93
N GLU A 117 -4.84 18.18 8.17
CA GLU A 117 -4.77 16.72 8.18
C GLU A 117 -5.25 16.15 6.84
N TRP A 118 -4.55 15.16 6.35
CA TRP A 118 -4.96 14.38 5.19
C TRP A 118 -5.38 13.00 5.63
N ARG A 119 -6.55 12.56 5.14
CA ARG A 119 -7.08 11.22 5.33
C ARG A 119 -7.14 10.50 3.99
N ASP A 120 -6.85 9.21 4.00
CA ASP A 120 -6.97 8.36 2.83
C ASP A 120 -7.72 7.08 3.17
N ILE A 121 -8.72 6.78 2.35
CA ILE A 121 -9.34 5.46 2.28
C ILE A 121 -8.99 4.89 0.91
N SER A 122 -8.31 3.76 0.89
CA SER A 122 -7.93 3.11 -0.36
C SER A 122 -8.57 1.74 -0.53
N PHE A 123 -8.96 1.44 -1.76
CA PHE A 123 -9.45 0.14 -2.20
C PHE A 123 -8.42 -0.44 -3.17
N SER A 124 -7.78 -1.53 -2.82
CA SER A 124 -6.73 -2.16 -3.62
C SER A 124 -7.14 -3.52 -4.18
N LEU A 125 -6.53 -3.86 -5.31
CA LEU A 125 -6.54 -5.20 -5.89
C LEU A 125 -5.09 -5.58 -6.17
N ASP A 126 -4.60 -6.57 -5.42
CA ASP A 126 -3.22 -7.02 -5.47
C ASP A 126 -3.11 -8.42 -6.06
N GLY A 127 -2.14 -8.61 -6.95
CA GLY A 127 -1.70 -9.91 -7.44
C GLY A 127 -0.34 -10.26 -6.84
N GLN A 128 -0.21 -11.45 -6.26
CA GLN A 128 1.01 -11.90 -5.59
C GLN A 128 1.45 -13.25 -6.15
N VAL A 129 2.73 -13.36 -6.50
CA VAL A 129 3.37 -14.64 -6.68
C VAL A 129 3.84 -15.13 -5.32
N VAL A 130 3.47 -16.35 -4.96
CA VAL A 130 3.74 -16.99 -3.66
C VAL A 130 4.59 -18.23 -3.87
N TRP A 131 5.64 -18.39 -3.06
CA TRP A 131 6.50 -19.57 -3.07
C TRP A 131 6.94 -19.94 -1.64
N GLU A 132 7.16 -21.22 -1.44
CA GLU A 132 7.63 -21.74 -0.15
C GLU A 132 9.15 -21.56 -0.03
N VAL A 133 9.59 -21.26 1.18
CA VAL A 133 11.00 -21.23 1.58
C VAL A 133 11.21 -22.14 2.80
N PRO A 134 12.45 -22.50 3.15
CA PRO A 134 12.72 -23.33 4.32
C PRO A 134 12.02 -22.82 5.59
N LEU A 135 11.71 -23.72 6.52
CA LEU A 135 11.01 -23.48 7.79
C LEU A 135 9.51 -23.16 7.63
N ASP A 136 8.89 -23.65 6.58
CA ASP A 136 7.44 -23.49 6.28
C ASP A 136 6.97 -22.05 6.10
N PHE A 137 7.91 -21.11 5.86
CA PHE A 137 7.54 -19.76 5.46
C PHE A 137 7.07 -19.71 4.01
N LEU A 138 6.03 -18.93 3.79
CA LEU A 138 5.60 -18.51 2.46
C LEU A 138 6.16 -17.12 2.19
N THR A 139 6.93 -17.00 1.13
CA THR A 139 7.41 -15.70 0.65
C THR A 139 6.51 -15.28 -0.49
N PHE A 140 6.26 -13.99 -0.59
CA PHE A 140 5.50 -13.44 -1.71
C PHE A 140 6.07 -12.12 -2.19
N ALA A 141 5.85 -11.88 -3.46
CA ALA A 141 6.06 -10.57 -4.08
C ALA A 141 4.94 -10.32 -5.08
N GLY A 142 4.57 -9.08 -5.23
CA GLY A 142 3.45 -8.73 -6.07
C GLY A 142 3.36 -7.26 -6.41
N LEU A 143 2.36 -6.97 -7.19
CA LEU A 143 1.98 -5.63 -7.60
C LEU A 143 0.46 -5.49 -7.54
N GLY A 144 -0.02 -4.27 -7.47
CA GLY A 144 -1.44 -4.00 -7.40
C GLY A 144 -1.79 -2.60 -7.88
N VAL A 145 -3.08 -2.42 -8.02
CA VAL A 145 -3.70 -1.13 -8.31
C VAL A 145 -4.61 -0.74 -7.16
N ALA A 146 -4.76 0.54 -6.92
CA ALA A 146 -5.66 1.04 -5.89
C ALA A 146 -6.41 2.28 -6.35
N ALA A 147 -7.61 2.47 -5.81
CA ALA A 147 -8.34 3.73 -5.84
C ALA A 147 -8.26 4.36 -4.45
N HIS A 148 -7.81 5.60 -4.38
CA HIS A 148 -7.64 6.37 -3.16
C HIS A 148 -8.66 7.49 -3.09
N VAL A 149 -9.32 7.63 -1.96
CA VAL A 149 -10.20 8.75 -1.64
C VAL A 149 -9.48 9.57 -0.57
N LEU A 150 -8.90 10.69 -1.01
CA LEU A 150 -8.15 11.61 -0.18
C LEU A 150 -9.07 12.75 0.26
N ASN A 151 -9.08 13.07 1.55
CA ASN A 151 -9.80 14.20 2.11
C ASN A 151 -8.87 15.04 2.98
N GLY A 152 -8.90 16.36 2.77
CA GLY A 152 -8.16 17.35 3.55
C GLY A 152 -9.04 18.03 4.59
N GLU A 153 -8.65 18.04 5.85
CA GLU A 153 -9.37 18.71 6.93
C GLU A 153 -8.47 19.70 7.66
N GLY A 154 -9.02 20.85 8.00
CA GLY A 154 -8.31 21.87 8.77
C GLY A 154 -9.21 23.04 9.18
N ALA A 155 -8.98 23.60 10.36
CA ALA A 155 -9.86 24.66 10.90
C ALA A 155 -9.94 25.91 9.98
N ALA A 156 -8.87 26.23 9.28
CA ALA A 156 -8.81 27.40 8.39
C ALA A 156 -9.32 27.14 6.97
N ILE A 157 -9.45 25.86 6.57
CA ILE A 157 -9.84 25.49 5.20
C ILE A 157 -11.27 24.98 5.10
N ASN A 158 -11.90 24.66 6.21
CA ASN A 158 -13.22 24.03 6.27
C ASN A 158 -14.28 24.93 5.56
N GLY A 159 -15.01 24.37 4.61
CA GLY A 159 -16.00 25.08 3.80
C GLY A 159 -15.40 26.08 2.79
N THR A 160 -14.12 25.97 2.48
CA THR A 160 -13.43 26.80 1.51
C THR A 160 -13.07 25.99 0.25
N PHE A 161 -12.76 26.70 -0.84
CA PHE A 161 -12.26 26.05 -2.06
C PHE A 161 -10.93 25.30 -1.87
N ILE A 162 -10.21 25.54 -0.75
CA ILE A 162 -8.96 24.87 -0.44
C ILE A 162 -9.24 23.44 0.02
N GLU A 163 -10.31 23.21 0.79
CA GLU A 163 -10.79 21.88 1.14
C GLU A 163 -11.10 21.06 -0.13
N ASP A 164 -11.95 21.64 -1.03
CA ASP A 164 -12.29 21.00 -2.31
C ASP A 164 -11.06 20.67 -3.18
N LEU A 165 -9.98 21.41 -3.03
CA LEU A 165 -8.73 21.23 -3.77
C LEU A 165 -7.87 20.09 -3.20
N LEU A 166 -8.06 19.79 -1.93
CA LEU A 166 -7.38 18.69 -1.22
C LEU A 166 -8.16 17.38 -1.28
N ASP A 167 -9.46 17.48 -1.53
CA ASP A 167 -10.32 16.32 -1.74
C ASP A 167 -10.13 15.79 -3.16
N SER A 168 -9.76 14.54 -3.25
CA SER A 168 -9.50 13.94 -4.56
C SER A 168 -9.71 12.42 -4.55
N VAL A 169 -10.14 11.91 -5.71
CA VAL A 169 -10.11 10.49 -5.99
C VAL A 169 -9.01 10.24 -7.01
N THR A 170 -8.05 9.41 -6.66
CA THR A 170 -6.88 9.14 -7.51
C THR A 170 -6.59 7.65 -7.59
N ALA A 171 -6.02 7.24 -8.73
CA ALA A 171 -5.53 5.89 -8.90
C ALA A 171 -4.09 5.77 -8.36
N GLY A 172 -3.82 4.67 -7.68
CA GLY A 172 -2.50 4.29 -7.18
C GLY A 172 -2.00 3.00 -7.83
N PHE A 173 -0.69 2.86 -7.83
CA PHE A 173 0.00 1.64 -8.20
C PHE A 173 0.95 1.25 -7.08
N ASN A 174 1.01 -0.04 -6.74
CA ASN A 174 1.90 -0.51 -5.69
C ASN A 174 2.76 -1.70 -6.11
N LEU A 175 3.91 -1.78 -5.45
CA LEU A 175 4.77 -2.95 -5.39
C LEU A 175 4.86 -3.40 -3.94
N HIS A 176 4.79 -4.70 -3.69
CA HIS A 176 4.91 -5.22 -2.34
C HIS A 176 5.63 -6.56 -2.31
N ALA A 177 6.25 -6.84 -1.18
CA ALA A 177 6.87 -8.13 -0.90
C ALA A 177 6.82 -8.42 0.59
N GLY A 178 6.79 -9.69 0.97
CA GLY A 178 6.68 -10.06 2.37
C GLY A 178 6.85 -11.54 2.64
N LEU A 179 6.62 -11.86 3.89
CA LEU A 179 6.68 -13.21 4.44
C LEU A 179 5.38 -13.51 5.16
N GLU A 180 4.92 -14.74 5.05
CA GLU A 180 3.75 -15.26 5.72
C GLU A 180 4.14 -16.58 6.42
N TYR A 181 3.68 -16.77 7.64
CA TYR A 181 3.88 -17.99 8.40
C TYR A 181 2.55 -18.61 8.80
N PRO A 182 2.24 -19.84 8.34
CA PRO A 182 1.05 -20.56 8.74
C PRO A 182 1.25 -21.13 10.16
N VAL A 183 0.71 -20.42 11.16
CA VAL A 183 0.76 -20.88 12.56
C VAL A 183 -0.09 -22.15 12.75
N THR A 184 -1.22 -22.17 12.08
CA THR A 184 -2.12 -23.34 11.99
C THR A 184 -2.71 -23.43 10.59
N SER A 185 -3.49 -24.47 10.28
CA SER A 185 -4.20 -24.58 9.00
C SER A 185 -5.19 -23.42 8.75
N TRP A 186 -5.74 -22.83 9.81
CA TRP A 186 -6.75 -21.78 9.73
C TRP A 186 -6.23 -20.38 10.13
N PHE A 187 -4.98 -20.26 10.63
CA PHE A 187 -4.45 -19.00 11.13
C PHE A 187 -3.04 -18.74 10.63
N ARG A 188 -2.81 -17.55 10.10
CA ARG A 188 -1.53 -17.09 9.57
C ARG A 188 -1.17 -15.74 10.13
N ILE A 189 0.13 -15.51 10.29
CA ILE A 189 0.73 -14.21 10.55
C ILE A 189 1.59 -13.81 9.35
N TYR A 190 1.66 -12.53 9.06
CA TYR A 190 2.48 -12.06 7.94
C TYR A 190 3.02 -10.66 8.20
N GLY A 191 4.11 -10.36 7.49
CA GLY A 191 4.69 -9.03 7.43
C GLY A 191 5.05 -8.68 6.00
N LEU A 192 4.84 -7.43 5.60
CA LEU A 192 5.16 -6.97 4.25
C LEU A 192 5.66 -5.53 4.23
N GLY A 193 6.45 -5.23 3.21
CA GLY A 193 6.76 -3.89 2.77
C GLY A 193 6.01 -3.59 1.48
N ARG A 194 5.36 -2.43 1.41
CA ARG A 194 4.58 -1.94 0.27
C ARG A 194 5.05 -0.55 -0.12
N TYR A 195 5.39 -0.35 -1.35
CA TYR A 195 5.66 0.95 -1.94
C TYR A 195 4.50 1.34 -2.84
N GLU A 196 3.91 2.50 -2.58
CA GLU A 196 2.74 3.01 -3.27
C GLU A 196 3.04 4.34 -3.93
N VAL A 197 2.54 4.50 -5.15
CA VAL A 197 2.63 5.72 -5.94
C VAL A 197 1.22 6.10 -6.39
N LEU A 198 0.77 7.28 -5.97
CA LEU A 198 -0.53 7.84 -6.35
C LEU A 198 -0.37 9.34 -6.61
N GLY A 199 -0.61 9.77 -7.85
CA GLY A 199 -0.45 11.18 -8.23
C GLY A 199 0.87 11.76 -7.75
N ASP A 200 0.79 12.79 -6.91
CA ASP A 200 1.94 13.48 -6.32
C ASP A 200 2.40 12.89 -4.99
N LEU A 201 1.71 11.88 -4.44
CA LEU A 201 2.04 11.26 -3.16
C LEU A 201 2.69 9.91 -3.39
N GLN A 202 3.80 9.68 -2.70
CA GLN A 202 4.49 8.40 -2.69
C GLN A 202 4.79 8.04 -1.24
N TYR A 203 4.64 6.77 -0.91
CA TYR A 203 5.00 6.29 0.42
C TYR A 203 5.45 4.84 0.43
N PHE A 204 6.32 4.56 1.38
CA PHE A 204 6.61 3.20 1.80
C PHE A 204 5.79 2.88 3.04
N ASN A 205 5.21 1.69 3.09
CA ASN A 205 4.42 1.21 4.21
C ASN A 205 4.94 -0.15 4.65
N THR A 206 5.29 -0.28 5.93
CA THR A 206 5.54 -1.58 6.56
C THR A 206 4.27 -2.04 7.25
N ARG A 207 3.79 -3.24 6.92
CA ARG A 207 2.56 -3.80 7.49
C ARG A 207 2.81 -5.14 8.15
N PHE A 208 2.13 -5.35 9.24
CA PHE A 208 2.00 -6.63 9.91
C PHE A 208 0.54 -7.00 9.99
N GLY A 209 0.23 -8.27 9.85
CA GLY A 209 -1.16 -8.69 9.88
C GLY A 209 -1.33 -10.12 10.34
N VAL A 210 -2.57 -10.43 10.62
CA VAL A 210 -3.04 -11.77 10.90
C VAL A 210 -4.16 -12.10 9.93
N GLN A 211 -4.25 -13.35 9.52
CA GLN A 211 -5.25 -13.82 8.57
C GLN A 211 -5.91 -15.08 9.08
N VAL A 212 -7.24 -15.09 9.05
CA VAL A 212 -8.04 -16.27 9.34
C VAL A 212 -8.48 -16.88 8.01
N MET A 213 -8.15 -18.16 7.82
CA MET A 213 -8.53 -18.97 6.68
C MET A 213 -9.86 -19.67 6.97
N ILE A 214 -10.82 -19.56 6.08
CA ILE A 214 -12.19 -20.05 6.26
C ILE A 214 -12.55 -21.12 5.21
N GLY A 215 -11.88 -21.11 4.07
CA GLY A 215 -12.16 -22.02 2.96
C GLY A 215 -11.40 -23.36 3.03
N ASP A 216 -11.92 -24.36 2.35
CA ASP A 216 -11.45 -25.75 2.38
C ASP A 216 -10.06 -26.00 1.75
N ASN A 217 -9.45 -24.99 1.14
CA ASN A 217 -8.15 -25.11 0.47
C ASN A 217 -7.05 -24.40 1.24
N ALA A 218 -6.64 -24.90 2.40
CA ALA A 218 -5.37 -24.50 3.00
C ALA A 218 -4.21 -24.94 2.08
N PRO A 219 -3.18 -24.10 1.82
CA PRO A 219 -1.99 -24.55 1.10
C PRO A 219 -1.31 -25.66 1.90
N GLY A 220 -1.30 -26.83 1.36
CA GLY A 220 -0.82 -28.08 1.98
C GLY A 220 -1.57 -29.30 1.52
N GLU A 221 -2.82 -29.19 1.07
CA GLU A 221 -3.59 -30.32 0.57
C GLU A 221 -3.36 -30.64 -0.93
N GLU A 222 -2.72 -29.73 -1.69
CA GLU A 222 -2.35 -30.02 -3.10
C GLU A 222 -1.16 -30.99 -3.25
N ARG A 223 -0.52 -31.42 -2.15
CA ARG A 223 0.58 -32.41 -2.19
C ARG A 223 0.15 -33.87 -2.38
N GLY A 224 -1.13 -34.15 -2.60
CA GLY A 224 -1.67 -35.53 -2.61
C GLY A 224 -2.46 -35.95 -3.84
N ARG A 225 -2.36 -35.26 -4.99
CA ARG A 225 -3.03 -35.75 -6.21
C ARG A 225 -2.13 -35.66 -7.42
#